data_82b03cfe2b07dfa816cea6ffec5e1b7c
#
_entry.id   82b03cfe2b07dfa816cea6ffec5e1b7c
#
_cell.length_a   1.000
_cell.length_b   1.000
_cell.length_c   1.000
_cell.angle_alpha   90.00
_cell.angle_beta   90.00
_cell.angle_gamma   90.00
#
_symmetry.space_group_name_H-M   'P 1'
#
loop_
_entity.id
_entity.type
_entity.pdbx_description
1 polymer ?
#
loop_
_entity_poly.entity_id
_entity_poly.type
_entity_poly.pdbx_seq_one_letter_code
_entity_poly.pdbx_strand_id
1 'polypeptide(L)'
;ANSVVKARKRLYNYNCRRMRRKNMTRRHESMSTNFDRLTVKTIRTLVADAVQKANSGHPGLAIGAAPMALSVFKQMRHNPANPSWRGRDRFVLSAGHASMLEYSLLHLFGYDVSIDDIKNFRQLGSKTAGHPEYGNIAGIEATTGPLGQGFAMAVGMAMAEKHLASVFNRDEFRVYDNNTYVLMGDGCMMEGVASEAASLAGTLELGKLIALYDSN
;
A
#
# COMPACT_ATOMS: atom_id res chain seq x y z
N ALA A 1 -21.43 8.36 6.94
CA ALA A 1 -21.06 7.23 7.83
C ALA A 1 -21.44 5.86 7.22
N ASN A 2 -22.67 5.70 6.70
CA ASN A 2 -23.12 4.39 6.18
C ASN A 2 -22.39 3.91 4.91
N SER A 3 -21.90 4.80 4.03
CA SER A 3 -21.19 4.42 2.80
C SER A 3 -19.80 3.88 3.06
N VAL A 4 -19.06 4.51 3.98
CA VAL A 4 -17.69 4.09 4.37
C VAL A 4 -17.72 2.72 5.06
N VAL A 5 -18.68 2.51 5.98
CA VAL A 5 -18.85 1.22 6.67
C VAL A 5 -19.21 0.10 5.67
N LYS A 6 -20.08 0.38 4.70
CA LYS A 6 -20.42 -0.60 3.64
C LYS A 6 -19.22 -0.90 2.73
N ALA A 7 -18.42 0.09 2.35
CA ALA A 7 -17.20 -0.09 1.57
C ALA A 7 -16.17 -0.94 2.33
N ARG A 8 -15.89 -0.61 3.60
CA ARG A 8 -14.97 -1.37 4.47
C ARG A 8 -15.39 -2.83 4.60
N LYS A 9 -16.66 -3.11 4.94
CA LYS A 9 -17.16 -4.48 5.11
C LYS A 9 -17.09 -5.31 3.83
N ARG A 10 -17.35 -4.71 2.67
CA ARG A 10 -17.27 -5.40 1.38
C ARG A 10 -15.83 -5.68 0.94
N LEU A 11 -14.90 -4.75 1.12
CA LEU A 11 -13.49 -4.95 0.80
C LEU A 11 -12.85 -6.01 1.70
N TYR A 12 -13.14 -5.99 2.99
CA TYR A 12 -12.71 -7.02 3.93
C TYR A 12 -13.21 -8.41 3.51
N ASN A 13 -14.51 -8.53 3.21
CA ASN A 13 -15.11 -9.79 2.77
C ASN A 13 -14.56 -10.26 1.41
N TYR A 14 -14.23 -9.35 0.50
CA TYR A 14 -13.61 -9.65 -0.79
C TYR A 14 -12.25 -10.33 -0.60
N ASN A 15 -11.40 -9.77 0.22
CA ASN A 15 -10.07 -10.32 0.49
C ASN A 15 -10.13 -11.66 1.23
N CYS A 16 -11.00 -11.81 2.24
CA CYS A 16 -11.20 -13.08 2.94
C CYS A 16 -11.69 -14.19 2.01
N ARG A 17 -12.56 -13.88 1.04
CA ARG A 17 -13.05 -14.85 0.03
C ARG A 17 -11.97 -15.22 -0.97
N ARG A 18 -11.09 -14.29 -1.36
CA ARG A 18 -10.00 -14.54 -2.30
C ARG A 18 -8.95 -15.49 -1.74
N MET A 19 -8.64 -15.40 -0.44
CA MET A 19 -7.74 -16.35 0.23
C MET A 19 -8.27 -17.80 0.23
N ARG A 20 -9.61 -17.99 0.20
CA ARG A 20 -10.24 -19.31 0.14
C ARG A 20 -10.36 -19.93 -1.27
N ARG A 21 -10.18 -19.11 -2.34
CA ARG A 21 -10.39 -19.56 -3.73
C ARG A 21 -9.07 -19.68 -4.51
N LYS A 22 -8.15 -20.52 -4.05
CA LYS A 22 -6.88 -20.78 -4.75
C LYS A 22 -6.99 -21.62 -6.05
N ASN A 23 -8.19 -21.93 -6.56
CA ASN A 23 -8.39 -22.79 -7.74
C ASN A 23 -9.46 -22.28 -8.71
N MET A 24 -9.47 -21.00 -9.06
CA MET A 24 -10.33 -20.56 -10.18
C MET A 24 -9.55 -19.64 -11.13
N THR A 25 -9.57 -20.07 -12.39
CA THR A 25 -9.08 -19.42 -13.60
C THR A 25 -9.27 -17.90 -13.57
N ARG A 26 -8.17 -17.16 -13.86
CA ARG A 26 -8.19 -15.71 -14.05
C ARG A 26 -9.16 -15.32 -15.16
N ARG A 27 -10.34 -14.90 -14.80
CA ARG A 27 -11.13 -14.01 -15.66
C ARG A 27 -10.62 -12.59 -15.39
N HIS A 28 -10.11 -11.96 -16.42
CA HIS A 28 -9.94 -10.50 -16.47
C HIS A 28 -11.34 -9.87 -16.40
N GLU A 29 -11.86 -9.64 -15.21
CA GLU A 29 -13.00 -8.75 -15.03
C GLU A 29 -12.46 -7.32 -15.20
N SER A 30 -12.96 -6.63 -16.23
CA SER A 30 -12.66 -5.23 -16.48
C SER A 30 -12.91 -4.42 -15.21
N MET A 31 -11.89 -3.72 -14.72
CA MET A 31 -11.97 -2.86 -13.54
C MET A 31 -12.88 -1.68 -13.84
N SER A 32 -14.11 -1.75 -13.43
CA SER A 32 -14.95 -0.60 -13.08
C SER A 32 -16.33 -1.08 -12.65
N THR A 33 -16.41 -1.70 -11.49
CA THR A 33 -17.71 -1.86 -10.84
C THR A 33 -18.10 -0.51 -10.22
N ASN A 34 -19.40 -0.23 -10.13
CA ASN A 34 -19.89 0.94 -9.39
C ASN A 34 -19.31 1.01 -7.97
N PHE A 35 -18.92 -0.16 -7.43
CA PHE A 35 -18.29 -0.29 -6.13
C PHE A 35 -16.84 0.25 -6.12
N ASP A 36 -16.02 -0.02 -7.14
CA ASP A 36 -14.66 0.51 -7.23
C ASP A 36 -14.66 2.03 -7.35
N ARG A 37 -15.59 2.55 -8.16
CA ARG A 37 -15.80 4.02 -8.28
C ARG A 37 -16.22 4.65 -6.94
N LEU A 38 -17.12 4.01 -6.19
CA LEU A 38 -17.51 4.48 -4.87
C LEU A 38 -16.32 4.44 -3.90
N THR A 39 -15.52 3.37 -3.92
CA THR A 39 -14.35 3.24 -3.05
C THR A 39 -13.30 4.32 -3.35
N VAL A 40 -13.00 4.58 -4.62
CA VAL A 40 -12.09 5.67 -5.02
C VAL A 40 -12.62 7.03 -4.55
N LYS A 41 -13.91 7.30 -4.74
CA LYS A 41 -14.54 8.54 -4.24
C LYS A 41 -14.41 8.64 -2.71
N THR A 42 -14.64 7.54 -1.99
CA THR A 42 -14.50 7.49 -0.52
C THR A 42 -13.08 7.81 -0.09
N ILE A 43 -12.05 7.21 -0.73
CA ILE A 43 -10.64 7.50 -0.44
C ILE A 43 -10.38 9.00 -0.65
N ARG A 44 -10.77 9.54 -1.80
CA ARG A 44 -10.56 10.96 -2.14
C ARG A 44 -11.22 11.90 -1.14
N THR A 45 -12.45 11.60 -0.71
CA THR A 45 -13.16 12.39 0.30
C THR A 45 -12.48 12.30 1.66
N LEU A 46 -12.07 11.10 2.11
CA LEU A 46 -11.34 10.94 3.36
C LEU A 46 -10.04 11.75 3.36
N VAL A 47 -9.29 11.73 2.25
CA VAL A 47 -8.06 12.54 2.10
C VAL A 47 -8.38 14.02 2.19
N ALA A 48 -9.36 14.50 1.43
CA ALA A 48 -9.73 15.92 1.40
C ALA A 48 -10.18 16.40 2.78
N ASP A 49 -11.10 15.68 3.42
CA ASP A 49 -11.65 16.02 4.73
C ASP A 49 -10.57 16.02 5.84
N ALA A 50 -9.68 15.01 5.85
CA ALA A 50 -8.62 14.91 6.85
C ALA A 50 -7.58 16.03 6.69
N VAL A 51 -7.12 16.30 5.46
CA VAL A 51 -6.16 17.37 5.16
C VAL A 51 -6.77 18.73 5.48
N GLN A 52 -8.03 18.96 5.10
CA GLN A 52 -8.75 20.21 5.39
C GLN A 52 -8.90 20.42 6.90
N LYS A 53 -9.31 19.39 7.64
CA LYS A 53 -9.46 19.45 9.09
C LYS A 53 -8.13 19.72 9.80
N ALA A 54 -7.05 19.07 9.37
CA ALA A 54 -5.72 19.27 9.92
C ALA A 54 -5.12 20.66 9.55
N ASN A 55 -5.72 21.33 8.56
CA ASN A 55 -5.17 22.54 7.93
C ASN A 55 -3.69 22.36 7.52
N SER A 56 -3.31 21.14 7.18
CA SER A 56 -1.95 20.72 6.84
C SER A 56 -1.97 19.38 6.13
N GLY A 57 -1.14 19.21 5.11
CA GLY A 57 -0.99 17.93 4.40
C GLY A 57 -0.82 18.12 2.89
N HIS A 58 -0.68 16.98 2.20
CA HIS A 58 -0.43 16.91 0.77
C HIS A 58 -1.57 16.12 0.10
N PRO A 59 -2.58 16.76 -0.46
CA PRO A 59 -3.73 16.06 -1.06
C PRO A 59 -3.46 15.56 -2.48
N GLY A 60 -2.53 16.17 -3.23
CA GLY A 60 -2.36 15.95 -4.67
C GLY A 60 -2.22 14.49 -5.06
N LEU A 61 -1.07 13.89 -4.77
CA LEU A 61 -0.82 12.46 -5.09
C LEU A 61 -1.82 11.54 -4.38
N ALA A 62 -2.21 11.85 -3.14
CA ALA A 62 -3.15 11.03 -2.38
C ALA A 62 -4.52 10.91 -3.06
N ILE A 63 -4.98 11.96 -3.73
CA ILE A 63 -6.23 12.00 -4.51
C ILE A 63 -5.99 11.41 -5.91
N GLY A 64 -4.88 11.76 -6.57
CA GLY A 64 -4.56 11.33 -7.93
C GLY A 64 -4.36 9.83 -8.04
N ALA A 65 -3.49 9.28 -7.21
CA ALA A 65 -3.11 7.87 -7.22
C ALA A 65 -4.14 6.92 -6.55
N ALA A 66 -5.26 7.41 -6.03
CA ALA A 66 -6.26 6.59 -5.35
C ALA A 66 -6.77 5.38 -6.18
N PRO A 67 -7.05 5.48 -7.50
CA PRO A 67 -7.44 4.33 -8.31
C PRO A 67 -6.32 3.30 -8.44
N MET A 68 -5.07 3.76 -8.63
CA MET A 68 -3.89 2.92 -8.76
C MET A 68 -3.64 2.13 -7.48
N ALA A 69 -3.59 2.81 -6.34
CA ALA A 69 -3.36 2.20 -5.04
C ALA A 69 -4.50 1.23 -4.64
N LEU A 70 -5.76 1.56 -4.92
CA LEU A 70 -6.89 0.65 -4.73
C LEU A 70 -6.71 -0.64 -5.55
N SER A 71 -6.27 -0.52 -6.80
CA SER A 71 -6.03 -1.66 -7.68
C SER A 71 -4.98 -2.62 -7.10
N VAL A 72 -3.89 -2.07 -6.54
CA VAL A 72 -2.86 -2.84 -5.86
C VAL A 72 -3.42 -3.54 -4.63
N PHE A 73 -4.06 -2.81 -3.71
CA PHE A 73 -4.60 -3.38 -2.48
C PHE A 73 -5.64 -4.48 -2.72
N LYS A 74 -6.39 -4.40 -3.82
CA LYS A 74 -7.31 -5.47 -4.24
C LYS A 74 -6.59 -6.74 -4.68
N GLN A 75 -5.37 -6.65 -5.16
CA GLN A 75 -4.58 -7.76 -5.68
C GLN A 75 -3.56 -8.32 -4.70
N MET A 76 -3.07 -7.49 -3.79
CA MET A 76 -2.11 -7.88 -2.76
C MET A 76 -2.63 -9.03 -1.91
N ARG A 77 -1.73 -9.91 -1.54
CA ARG A 77 -1.96 -10.92 -0.49
C ARG A 77 -1.66 -10.30 0.86
N HIS A 78 -2.68 -9.90 1.58
CA HIS A 78 -2.56 -9.34 2.92
C HIS A 78 -3.70 -9.84 3.82
N ASN A 79 -3.47 -9.83 5.12
CA ASN A 79 -4.46 -10.26 6.11
C ASN A 79 -4.50 -9.28 7.29
N PRO A 80 -5.50 -8.39 7.36
CA PRO A 80 -5.64 -7.43 8.45
C PRO A 80 -5.80 -8.07 9.84
N ALA A 81 -6.34 -9.30 9.90
CA ALA A 81 -6.45 -10.05 11.16
C ALA A 81 -5.12 -10.68 11.60
N ASN A 82 -4.14 -10.80 10.69
CA ASN A 82 -2.78 -11.24 10.98
C ASN A 82 -1.78 -10.41 10.15
N PRO A 83 -1.61 -9.14 10.50
CA PRO A 83 -0.80 -8.21 9.69
C PRO A 83 0.71 -8.53 9.72
N SER A 84 1.14 -9.37 10.67
CA SER A 84 2.53 -9.84 10.77
C SER A 84 2.81 -11.12 9.97
N TRP A 85 1.83 -11.69 9.27
CA TRP A 85 2.00 -12.88 8.44
C TRP A 85 3.18 -12.71 7.47
N ARG A 86 4.17 -13.60 7.56
CA ARG A 86 5.43 -13.46 6.81
C ARG A 86 5.28 -13.57 5.30
N GLY A 87 4.32 -14.37 4.82
CA GLY A 87 4.03 -14.56 3.40
C GLY A 87 3.14 -13.47 2.77
N ARG A 88 2.84 -12.37 3.50
CA ARG A 88 2.09 -11.24 2.94
C ARG A 88 2.91 -10.49 1.91
N ASP A 89 2.26 -9.92 0.91
CA ASP A 89 2.88 -8.92 0.05
C ASP A 89 3.18 -7.63 0.84
N ARG A 90 4.15 -6.86 0.39
CA ARG A 90 4.55 -5.59 1.01
C ARG A 90 4.06 -4.43 0.16
N PHE A 91 3.57 -3.38 0.82
CA PHE A 91 3.28 -2.12 0.17
C PHE A 91 4.12 -1.02 0.81
N VAL A 92 4.85 -0.28 -0.01
CA VAL A 92 5.67 0.85 0.41
C VAL A 92 5.20 2.10 -0.30
N LEU A 93 4.81 3.11 0.48
CA LEU A 93 4.50 4.43 -0.05
C LEU A 93 5.80 5.27 -0.05
N SER A 94 6.56 5.23 -1.17
CA SER A 94 7.79 6.02 -1.30
C SER A 94 7.53 7.53 -1.32
N ALA A 95 6.41 7.94 -1.91
CA ALA A 95 5.90 9.31 -1.80
C ALA A 95 5.16 9.49 -0.46
N GLY A 96 5.90 9.43 0.66
CA GLY A 96 5.35 9.37 2.01
C GLY A 96 4.47 10.56 2.39
N HIS A 97 4.62 11.70 1.72
CA HIS A 97 3.73 12.85 1.88
C HIS A 97 2.25 12.54 1.54
N ALA A 98 1.98 11.49 0.75
CA ALA A 98 0.63 11.02 0.46
C ALA A 98 0.07 10.06 1.52
N SER A 99 0.54 10.12 2.75
CA SER A 99 0.21 9.19 3.86
C SER A 99 -1.29 8.96 4.05
N MET A 100 -2.14 9.98 3.87
CA MET A 100 -3.59 9.83 3.96
C MET A 100 -4.19 8.85 2.94
N LEU A 101 -3.55 8.64 1.78
CA LEU A 101 -3.93 7.59 0.85
C LEU A 101 -3.76 6.21 1.50
N GLU A 102 -2.59 5.96 2.09
CA GLU A 102 -2.29 4.68 2.74
C GLU A 102 -3.19 4.46 3.96
N TYR A 103 -3.38 5.45 4.81
CA TYR A 103 -4.29 5.34 5.97
C TYR A 103 -5.73 5.07 5.56
N SER A 104 -6.20 5.73 4.50
CA SER A 104 -7.55 5.47 3.95
C SER A 104 -7.71 4.05 3.43
N LEU A 105 -6.69 3.53 2.75
CA LEU A 105 -6.66 2.14 2.27
C LEU A 105 -6.65 1.16 3.44
N LEU A 106 -5.75 1.35 4.41
CA LEU A 106 -5.66 0.50 5.60
C LEU A 106 -7.00 0.48 6.35
N HIS A 107 -7.64 1.65 6.54
CA HIS A 107 -8.98 1.74 7.13
C HIS A 107 -10.01 0.92 6.35
N LEU A 108 -10.10 1.11 5.04
CA LEU A 108 -11.10 0.46 4.19
C LEU A 108 -10.87 -1.05 4.08
N PHE A 109 -9.64 -1.49 4.09
CA PHE A 109 -9.27 -2.91 4.01
C PHE A 109 -9.30 -3.64 5.36
N GLY A 110 -9.63 -2.96 6.46
CA GLY A 110 -9.94 -3.58 7.74
C GLY A 110 -8.77 -3.69 8.72
N TYR A 111 -7.68 -2.96 8.48
CA TYR A 111 -6.63 -2.79 9.46
C TYR A 111 -7.10 -1.94 10.65
N ASP A 112 -6.31 -1.91 11.72
CA ASP A 112 -6.62 -1.13 12.93
C ASP A 112 -6.36 0.37 12.72
N VAL A 113 -7.15 0.96 11.84
CA VAL A 113 -7.25 2.39 11.61
C VAL A 113 -8.71 2.78 11.67
N SER A 114 -9.12 3.47 12.72
CA SER A 114 -10.49 3.93 12.90
C SER A 114 -10.76 5.22 12.12
N ILE A 115 -12.03 5.56 12.00
CA ILE A 115 -12.42 6.86 11.41
C ILE A 115 -11.96 8.04 12.29
N ASP A 116 -11.85 7.83 13.60
CA ASP A 116 -11.37 8.85 14.51
C ASP A 116 -9.85 9.03 14.43
N ASP A 117 -9.10 7.97 14.12
CA ASP A 117 -7.68 8.11 13.77
C ASP A 117 -7.50 8.97 12.51
N ILE A 118 -8.33 8.77 11.50
CA ILE A 118 -8.32 9.58 10.27
C ILE A 118 -8.67 11.04 10.56
N LYS A 119 -9.66 11.30 11.43
CA LYS A 119 -10.02 12.66 11.85
C LYS A 119 -8.91 13.36 12.65
N ASN A 120 -8.03 12.60 13.28
CA ASN A 120 -6.89 13.10 14.04
C ASN A 120 -5.58 13.11 13.23
N PHE A 121 -5.68 13.13 11.90
CA PHE A 121 -4.53 13.24 11.02
C PHE A 121 -3.63 14.42 11.39
N ARG A 122 -2.31 14.17 11.50
CA ARG A 122 -1.27 15.14 11.87
C ARG A 122 -1.43 15.81 13.25
N GLN A 123 -2.26 15.25 14.12
CA GLN A 123 -2.37 15.76 15.49
C GLN A 123 -1.30 15.10 16.38
N LEU A 124 -0.81 15.84 17.35
CA LEU A 124 0.17 15.31 18.33
C LEU A 124 -0.39 14.06 19.02
N GLY A 125 0.40 13.00 19.05
CA GLY A 125 0.03 11.72 19.63
C GLY A 125 -0.91 10.85 18.78
N SER A 126 -1.28 11.32 17.57
CA SER A 126 -2.06 10.50 16.64
C SER A 126 -1.18 9.49 15.93
N LYS A 127 -1.71 8.26 15.74
CA LYS A 127 -1.04 7.25 14.93
C LYS A 127 -1.06 7.53 13.42
N THR A 128 -1.90 8.47 12.95
CA THR A 128 -1.96 8.94 11.57
C THR A 128 -1.07 10.17 11.37
N ALA A 129 0.23 9.98 11.45
CA ALA A 129 1.24 11.01 11.28
C ALA A 129 1.22 11.61 9.86
N GLY A 130 1.92 12.74 9.69
CA GLY A 130 2.02 13.42 8.38
C GLY A 130 2.70 12.59 7.28
N HIS A 131 3.53 11.63 7.68
CA HIS A 131 4.20 10.64 6.84
C HIS A 131 4.04 9.27 7.50
N PRO A 132 4.05 8.15 6.73
CA PRO A 132 3.94 6.82 7.33
C PRO A 132 5.12 6.53 8.25
N GLU A 133 4.83 5.94 9.41
CA GLU A 133 5.83 5.52 10.37
C GLU A 133 5.67 4.03 10.67
N TYR A 134 6.73 3.27 10.42
CA TYR A 134 6.76 1.85 10.72
C TYR A 134 6.56 1.61 12.22
N GLY A 135 5.64 0.72 12.54
CA GLY A 135 5.32 0.36 13.92
C GLY A 135 4.10 1.10 14.51
N ASN A 136 3.70 2.25 13.98
CA ASN A 136 2.54 2.98 14.48
C ASN A 136 1.21 2.35 14.07
N ILE A 137 1.15 1.84 12.84
CA ILE A 137 -0.02 1.15 12.30
C ILE A 137 0.43 -0.15 11.66
N ALA A 138 -0.18 -1.24 12.03
CA ALA A 138 0.03 -2.52 11.38
C ALA A 138 -0.38 -2.44 9.90
N GLY A 139 0.53 -2.82 9.00
CA GLY A 139 0.35 -2.69 7.54
C GLY A 139 1.21 -1.61 6.90
N ILE A 140 1.80 -0.70 7.70
CA ILE A 140 2.85 0.21 7.23
C ILE A 140 4.17 -0.54 7.25
N GLU A 141 4.79 -0.71 6.10
CA GLU A 141 6.02 -1.52 5.94
C GLU A 141 7.31 -0.71 6.04
N ALA A 142 7.23 0.63 5.90
CA ALA A 142 8.40 1.50 5.95
C ALA A 142 8.05 2.90 6.45
N THR A 143 8.96 3.50 7.22
CA THR A 143 8.92 4.93 7.53
C THR A 143 9.43 5.69 6.31
N THR A 144 8.60 6.56 5.74
CA THR A 144 8.92 7.34 4.55
C THR A 144 8.62 8.82 4.77
N GLY A 145 9.02 9.66 3.82
CA GLY A 145 8.90 11.11 3.88
C GLY A 145 9.97 11.74 3.02
N PRO A 146 11.27 11.54 3.33
CA PRO A 146 12.34 11.90 2.41
C PRO A 146 12.19 11.12 1.11
N LEU A 147 12.10 11.84 -0.02
CA LEU A 147 11.83 11.24 -1.33
C LEU A 147 12.93 10.25 -1.73
N GLY A 148 12.57 9.21 -2.46
CA GLY A 148 13.48 8.17 -2.94
C GLY A 148 13.81 7.07 -1.92
N GLN A 149 13.77 7.35 -0.63
CA GLN A 149 14.13 6.38 0.43
C GLN A 149 13.21 5.15 0.42
N GLY A 150 11.89 5.37 0.30
CA GLY A 150 10.92 4.26 0.27
C GLY A 150 11.15 3.32 -0.91
N PHE A 151 11.53 3.85 -2.08
CA PHE A 151 11.87 3.02 -3.22
C PHE A 151 13.09 2.14 -2.95
N ALA A 152 14.16 2.71 -2.38
CA ALA A 152 15.35 1.96 -2.00
C ALA A 152 15.06 0.87 -0.93
N MET A 153 14.19 1.19 0.05
CA MET A 153 13.70 0.19 1.03
C MET A 153 12.93 -0.94 0.35
N ALA A 154 12.08 -0.63 -0.63
CA ALA A 154 11.34 -1.65 -1.38
C ALA A 154 12.27 -2.57 -2.18
N VAL A 155 13.33 -2.03 -2.77
CA VAL A 155 14.40 -2.82 -3.41
C VAL A 155 15.04 -3.77 -2.40
N GLY A 156 15.40 -3.28 -1.21
CA GLY A 156 15.93 -4.10 -0.13
C GLY A 156 14.98 -5.22 0.32
N MET A 157 13.67 -4.94 0.40
CA MET A 157 12.66 -5.95 0.72
C MET A 157 12.55 -7.04 -0.37
N ALA A 158 12.64 -6.65 -1.64
CA ALA A 158 12.62 -7.59 -2.76
C ALA A 158 13.92 -8.44 -2.82
N MET A 159 15.07 -7.85 -2.49
CA MET A 159 16.33 -8.59 -2.32
C MET A 159 16.22 -9.62 -1.19
N ALA A 160 15.69 -9.22 -0.05
CA ALA A 160 15.47 -10.11 1.09
C ALA A 160 14.54 -11.28 0.73
N GLU A 161 13.44 -11.01 0.02
CA GLU A 161 12.53 -12.06 -0.46
C GLU A 161 13.27 -13.04 -1.38
N LYS A 162 14.02 -12.54 -2.37
CA LYS A 162 14.77 -13.40 -3.31
C LYS A 162 15.79 -14.27 -2.59
N HIS A 163 16.51 -13.70 -1.62
CA HIS A 163 17.47 -14.44 -0.79
C HIS A 163 16.78 -15.51 0.06
N LEU A 164 15.72 -15.14 0.81
CA LEU A 164 14.99 -16.07 1.66
C LEU A 164 14.31 -17.19 0.85
N ALA A 165 13.79 -16.85 -0.33
CA ALA A 165 13.23 -17.83 -1.25
C ALA A 165 14.29 -18.87 -1.70
N SER A 166 15.51 -18.44 -1.99
CA SER A 166 16.59 -19.36 -2.38
C SER A 166 17.02 -20.29 -1.25
N VAL A 167 16.93 -19.83 0.00
CA VAL A 167 17.31 -20.62 1.18
C VAL A 167 16.22 -21.60 1.61
N PHE A 168 14.96 -21.14 1.63
CA PHE A 168 13.87 -21.87 2.30
C PHE A 168 12.86 -22.53 1.36
N ASN A 169 12.72 -22.06 0.12
CA ASN A 169 11.77 -22.69 -0.81
C ASN A 169 12.28 -24.04 -1.29
N ARG A 170 11.33 -24.98 -1.53
CA ARG A 170 11.54 -26.26 -2.18
C ARG A 170 10.49 -26.42 -3.28
N ASP A 171 10.67 -27.36 -4.18
CA ASP A 171 9.88 -27.48 -5.40
C ASP A 171 8.36 -27.46 -5.16
N GLU A 172 7.89 -28.13 -4.12
CA GLU A 172 6.46 -28.18 -3.77
C GLU A 172 6.09 -27.25 -2.60
N PHE A 173 7.07 -26.60 -1.96
CA PHE A 173 6.86 -25.82 -0.74
C PHE A 173 7.48 -24.42 -0.86
N ARG A 174 6.65 -23.44 -1.18
CA ARG A 174 7.05 -22.04 -1.25
C ARG A 174 6.69 -21.29 0.02
N VAL A 175 7.68 -21.08 0.87
CA VAL A 175 7.55 -20.31 2.11
C VAL A 175 7.60 -18.80 1.83
N TYR A 176 8.53 -18.39 0.97
CA TYR A 176 8.70 -17.01 0.54
C TYR A 176 8.33 -16.88 -0.93
N ASP A 177 7.26 -16.12 -1.19
CA ASP A 177 6.73 -15.89 -2.54
C ASP A 177 5.93 -14.57 -2.57
N ASN A 178 6.30 -13.62 -1.73
CA ASN A 178 5.62 -12.34 -1.62
C ASN A 178 6.15 -11.33 -2.65
N ASN A 179 5.25 -10.48 -3.14
CA ASN A 179 5.61 -9.32 -3.93
C ASN A 179 5.87 -8.11 -3.03
N THR A 180 6.68 -7.19 -3.53
CA THR A 180 6.86 -5.86 -2.96
C THR A 180 6.33 -4.84 -3.95
N TYR A 181 5.28 -4.13 -3.56
CA TYR A 181 4.69 -3.03 -4.32
C TYR A 181 5.21 -1.71 -3.76
N VAL A 182 5.63 -0.80 -4.62
CA VAL A 182 6.05 0.54 -4.21
C VAL A 182 5.34 1.59 -5.06
N LEU A 183 4.72 2.57 -4.40
CA LEU A 183 4.12 3.73 -5.05
C LEU A 183 5.03 4.94 -4.87
N MET A 184 5.42 5.55 -5.98
CA MET A 184 6.32 6.69 -6.03
C MET A 184 5.85 7.74 -7.03
N GLY A 185 6.23 8.98 -6.80
CA GLY A 185 6.07 10.06 -7.77
C GLY A 185 7.38 10.33 -8.53
N ASP A 186 7.31 11.25 -9.47
CA ASP A 186 8.46 11.73 -10.26
C ASP A 186 9.58 12.28 -9.36
N GLY A 187 9.25 13.07 -8.34
CA GLY A 187 10.22 13.58 -7.37
C GLY A 187 10.99 12.48 -6.63
N CYS A 188 10.39 11.32 -6.39
CA CYS A 188 11.12 10.18 -5.80
C CYS A 188 12.23 9.69 -6.74
N MET A 189 11.98 9.66 -8.05
CA MET A 189 12.96 9.17 -9.03
C MET A 189 14.02 10.19 -9.43
N MET A 190 13.85 11.46 -8.99
CA MET A 190 14.90 12.49 -9.13
C MET A 190 16.00 12.34 -8.07
N GLU A 191 15.76 11.55 -7.02
CA GLU A 191 16.77 11.30 -5.98
C GLU A 191 17.81 10.27 -6.43
N GLY A 192 19.09 10.54 -6.19
CA GLY A 192 20.19 9.64 -6.56
C GLY A 192 20.02 8.24 -5.99
N VAL A 193 19.63 8.13 -4.72
CA VAL A 193 19.40 6.83 -4.07
C VAL A 193 18.35 5.98 -4.79
N ALA A 194 17.29 6.59 -5.32
CA ALA A 194 16.26 5.86 -6.06
C ALA A 194 16.79 5.37 -7.42
N SER A 195 17.53 6.21 -8.14
CA SER A 195 18.12 5.86 -9.44
C SER A 195 19.14 4.72 -9.29
N GLU A 196 19.99 4.78 -8.27
CA GLU A 196 20.96 3.71 -7.97
C GLU A 196 20.28 2.42 -7.55
N ALA A 197 19.27 2.50 -6.67
CA ALA A 197 18.48 1.34 -6.26
C ALA A 197 17.73 0.69 -7.44
N ALA A 198 17.21 1.49 -8.38
CA ALA A 198 16.55 0.99 -9.58
C ALA A 198 17.54 0.23 -10.49
N SER A 199 18.75 0.78 -10.67
CA SER A 199 19.83 0.14 -11.42
C SER A 199 20.21 -1.21 -10.77
N LEU A 200 20.36 -1.23 -9.44
CA LEU A 200 20.64 -2.45 -8.70
C LEU A 200 19.51 -3.49 -8.83
N ALA A 201 18.26 -3.06 -8.74
CA ALA A 201 17.09 -3.94 -8.88
C ALA A 201 17.05 -4.59 -10.27
N GLY A 202 17.38 -3.83 -11.33
CA GLY A 202 17.50 -4.34 -12.70
C GLY A 202 18.64 -5.36 -12.82
N THR A 203 19.82 -5.03 -12.30
CA THR A 203 20.99 -5.93 -12.32
C THR A 203 20.73 -7.25 -11.58
N LEU A 204 20.00 -7.19 -10.47
CA LEU A 204 19.65 -8.37 -9.68
C LEU A 204 18.38 -9.08 -10.19
N GLU A 205 17.74 -8.60 -11.23
CA GLU A 205 16.51 -9.18 -11.80
C GLU A 205 15.44 -9.42 -10.72
N LEU A 206 15.09 -8.37 -9.97
CA LEU A 206 14.11 -8.46 -8.88
C LEU A 206 12.67 -8.46 -9.42
N GLY A 207 12.25 -9.54 -10.09
CA GLY A 207 10.97 -9.64 -10.77
C GLY A 207 9.72 -9.57 -9.88
N LYS A 208 9.89 -9.61 -8.55
CA LYS A 208 8.79 -9.43 -7.57
C LYS A 208 8.71 -8.02 -6.99
N LEU A 209 9.57 -7.12 -7.42
CA LEU A 209 9.44 -5.68 -7.17
C LEU A 209 8.51 -5.09 -8.23
N ILE A 210 7.40 -4.51 -7.81
CA ILE A 210 6.39 -3.92 -8.67
C ILE A 210 6.31 -2.44 -8.34
N ALA A 211 6.89 -1.62 -9.21
CA ALA A 211 6.92 -0.17 -9.05
C ALA A 211 5.74 0.48 -9.78
N LEU A 212 5.02 1.34 -9.06
CA LEU A 212 3.93 2.16 -9.59
C LEU A 212 4.42 3.61 -9.58
N TYR A 213 4.44 4.19 -10.76
CA TYR A 213 4.95 5.54 -10.97
C TYR A 213 3.80 6.50 -11.29
N ASP A 214 3.64 7.50 -10.43
CA ASP A 214 2.70 8.61 -10.63
C ASP A 214 3.48 9.78 -11.24
N SER A 215 3.22 10.02 -12.51
CA SER A 215 3.82 11.13 -13.26
C SER A 215 2.85 12.30 -13.25
N ASN A 216 3.11 13.29 -12.43
CA ASN A 216 2.23 14.45 -12.30
C ASN A 216 2.96 15.80 -12.39
#